data_56b2189d6c4d09af8e02dec688ec4507
#
_entry.id   56b2189d6c4d09af8e02dec688ec4507
#
_cell.length_a   1.000
_cell.length_b   1.000
_cell.length_c   1.000
_cell.angle_alpha   90.00
_cell.angle_beta   90.00
_cell.angle_gamma   90.00
#
_symmetry.space_group_name_H-M   'P 1'
#
loop_
_entity.id
_entity.type
_entity.pdbx_description
1 polymer ?
#
loop_
_entity_poly.entity_id
_entity_poly.type
_entity_poly.pdbx_seq_one_letter_code
_entity_poly.pdbx_strand_id
1 'polypeptide(L)'
;IGDGQTIQQEKVYGKHVLYSANCKEGTEFEANNITEINKALNLAISKKGPVHINLPFSEPLYDLVDEPKVHPKNIIPKENEFVLSESTLADFISEWNTAPKKMILIGVLAPGSIEEQWINELGQLSDTIVLTETTSNLHHPDFFPRIDQLITAFSEEEKQHFQPTLLLTFGGMIVSKRIKALLRKYPPQQHWHVDPFQARDTFFSLKHHIKCTPNTFLQQFLPQIEQNHTSSYKSGWLSVKEYRLQKQKEFEA
;
A
#
# COMPACT_ATOMS: atom_id res chain seq x y z
N ILE A 1 7.59 -12.81 39.24
CA ILE A 1 6.26 -12.18 39.08
C ILE A 1 5.61 -12.16 40.45
N GLY A 2 5.08 -11.01 40.85
CA GLY A 2 4.41 -10.84 42.14
C GLY A 2 5.05 -9.78 43.03
N ASP A 3 6.05 -9.10 42.58
CA ASP A 3 6.65 -7.95 43.24
C ASP A 3 6.53 -6.68 42.40
N GLY A 4 6.03 -5.62 43.00
CA GLY A 4 5.89 -4.30 42.37
C GLY A 4 5.03 -4.31 41.08
N GLN A 5 5.46 -3.57 40.07
CA GLN A 5 4.77 -3.39 38.78
C GLN A 5 5.22 -4.40 37.73
N THR A 6 5.37 -5.66 38.07
CA THR A 6 5.83 -6.72 37.18
C THR A 6 4.69 -7.38 36.41
N ILE A 7 4.91 -7.67 35.12
CA ILE A 7 4.03 -8.44 34.27
C ILE A 7 4.77 -9.60 33.62
N GLN A 8 4.05 -10.59 33.12
CA GLN A 8 4.62 -11.62 32.28
C GLN A 8 4.85 -11.04 30.89
N GLN A 9 6.09 -10.65 30.57
CA GLN A 9 6.45 -9.94 29.36
C GLN A 9 6.59 -10.86 28.14
N GLU A 10 6.98 -12.12 28.37
CA GLU A 10 7.16 -13.08 27.28
C GLU A 10 5.82 -13.27 26.54
N LYS A 11 5.85 -13.05 25.22
CA LYS A 11 4.68 -13.18 24.32
C LYS A 11 3.46 -12.35 24.74
N VAL A 12 3.65 -11.26 25.48
CA VAL A 12 2.56 -10.41 25.99
C VAL A 12 1.61 -9.91 24.90
N TYR A 13 2.10 -9.71 23.68
CA TYR A 13 1.30 -9.27 22.54
C TYR A 13 0.66 -10.40 21.73
N GLY A 14 0.93 -11.66 22.06
CA GLY A 14 0.32 -12.83 21.44
C GLY A 14 0.38 -12.83 19.92
N LYS A 15 -0.78 -12.86 19.26
CA LYS A 15 -0.92 -12.89 17.79
C LYS A 15 -0.85 -11.52 17.12
N HIS A 16 -0.67 -10.44 17.87
CA HIS A 16 -0.63 -9.09 17.32
C HIS A 16 0.75 -8.68 16.79
N VAL A 17 1.76 -9.53 16.95
CA VAL A 17 3.12 -9.31 16.46
C VAL A 17 3.55 -10.43 15.52
N LEU A 18 4.39 -10.08 14.54
CA LEU A 18 4.96 -11.04 13.59
C LEU A 18 5.96 -11.98 14.26
N TYR A 19 6.67 -11.47 15.27
CA TYR A 19 7.66 -12.20 16.04
C TYR A 19 7.81 -11.62 17.45
N SER A 20 8.06 -12.50 18.40
CA SER A 20 8.38 -12.09 19.77
C SER A 20 9.74 -12.71 20.13
N ALA A 21 10.77 -11.88 20.10
CA ALA A 21 12.11 -12.24 20.56
C ALA A 21 12.17 -12.18 22.09
N ASN A 22 12.78 -13.17 22.71
CA ASN A 22 13.00 -13.20 24.15
C ASN A 22 14.51 -13.36 24.43
N CYS A 23 15.17 -12.24 24.66
CA CYS A 23 16.60 -12.21 24.97
C CYS A 23 16.87 -12.68 26.40
N LYS A 24 18.09 -13.03 26.67
CA LYS A 24 18.54 -13.47 28.00
C LYS A 24 19.74 -12.64 28.44
N GLU A 25 19.83 -12.40 29.72
CA GLU A 25 20.98 -11.75 30.34
C GLU A 25 22.15 -12.74 30.41
N GLY A 26 23.37 -12.25 30.19
CA GLY A 26 24.63 -13.02 30.27
C GLY A 26 25.35 -13.08 28.92
N THR A 27 26.70 -13.10 29.01
CA THR A 27 27.58 -13.12 27.82
C THR A 27 27.48 -14.42 27.04
N GLU A 28 27.13 -15.52 27.68
CA GLU A 28 26.87 -16.81 27.06
C GLU A 28 25.68 -16.81 26.11
N PHE A 29 24.75 -15.84 26.23
CA PHE A 29 23.60 -15.70 25.38
C PHE A 29 23.77 -14.69 24.25
N GLU A 30 24.92 -14.04 24.11
CA GLU A 30 25.18 -12.98 23.13
C GLU A 30 24.82 -13.40 21.70
N ALA A 31 25.32 -14.56 21.25
CA ALA A 31 25.07 -15.05 19.91
C ALA A 31 23.58 -15.33 19.66
N ASN A 32 22.88 -15.86 20.66
CA ASN A 32 21.45 -16.09 20.60
C ASN A 32 20.68 -14.77 20.55
N ASN A 33 21.04 -13.81 21.41
CA ASN A 33 20.38 -12.50 21.44
C ASN A 33 20.57 -11.75 20.12
N ILE A 34 21.76 -11.77 19.53
CA ILE A 34 22.04 -11.21 18.20
C ILE A 34 21.11 -11.84 17.15
N THR A 35 20.96 -13.15 17.15
CA THR A 35 20.09 -13.87 16.21
C THR A 35 18.63 -13.50 16.40
N GLU A 36 18.12 -13.48 17.62
CA GLU A 36 16.74 -13.16 17.96
C GLU A 36 16.38 -11.71 17.59
N ILE A 37 17.26 -10.75 17.92
CA ILE A 37 17.08 -9.34 17.60
C ILE A 37 17.09 -9.13 16.09
N ASN A 38 18.08 -9.68 15.37
CA ASN A 38 18.14 -9.55 13.92
C ASN A 38 16.91 -10.17 13.24
N LYS A 39 16.44 -11.32 13.70
CA LYS A 39 15.22 -11.95 13.18
C LYS A 39 13.99 -11.06 13.39
N ALA A 40 13.84 -10.47 14.57
CA ALA A 40 12.75 -9.55 14.87
C ALA A 40 12.81 -8.31 13.95
N LEU A 41 13.94 -7.63 13.90
CA LEU A 41 14.12 -6.42 13.10
C LEU A 41 13.93 -6.69 11.60
N ASN A 42 14.49 -7.77 11.08
CA ASN A 42 14.36 -8.15 9.68
C ASN A 42 12.90 -8.47 9.31
N LEU A 43 12.16 -9.14 10.19
CA LEU A 43 10.72 -9.36 9.97
C LEU A 43 9.92 -8.06 10.01
N ALA A 44 10.24 -7.14 10.93
CA ALA A 44 9.58 -5.84 10.99
C ALA A 44 9.77 -5.05 9.70
N ILE A 45 10.99 -5.03 9.17
CA ILE A 45 11.34 -4.31 7.93
C ILE A 45 10.75 -5.01 6.70
N SER A 46 11.02 -6.32 6.54
CA SER A 46 10.64 -7.06 5.34
C SER A 46 9.13 -7.30 5.21
N LYS A 47 8.40 -7.42 6.32
CA LYS A 47 6.95 -7.65 6.35
C LYS A 47 6.13 -6.42 6.73
N LYS A 48 6.82 -5.29 7.04
CA LYS A 48 6.18 -4.01 7.44
C LYS A 48 5.14 -4.20 8.55
N GLY A 49 5.49 -4.98 9.58
CA GLY A 49 4.60 -5.31 10.69
C GLY A 49 5.28 -5.27 12.05
N PRO A 50 4.50 -5.21 13.14
CA PRO A 50 5.03 -5.06 14.48
C PRO A 50 5.77 -6.32 14.94
N VAL A 51 6.82 -6.13 15.71
CA VAL A 51 7.55 -7.18 16.43
C VAL A 51 7.71 -6.77 17.89
N HIS A 52 7.98 -7.74 18.74
CA HIS A 52 8.29 -7.52 20.14
C HIS A 52 9.68 -8.06 20.47
N ILE A 53 10.48 -7.26 21.17
CA ILE A 53 11.79 -7.68 21.69
C ILE A 53 11.77 -7.49 23.19
N ASN A 54 11.80 -8.58 23.93
CA ASN A 54 11.90 -8.58 25.38
C ASN A 54 13.38 -8.65 25.80
N LEU A 55 13.82 -7.65 26.55
CA LEU A 55 15.18 -7.54 27.07
C LEU A 55 15.10 -7.52 28.60
N PRO A 56 15.34 -8.66 29.26
CA PRO A 56 15.40 -8.69 30.73
C PRO A 56 16.70 -8.06 31.22
N PHE A 57 16.61 -7.32 32.32
CA PHE A 57 17.72 -6.72 33.04
C PHE A 57 17.61 -7.06 34.52
N SER A 58 18.74 -7.37 35.17
CA SER A 58 18.84 -7.54 36.61
C SER A 58 19.23 -6.23 37.27
N GLU A 59 18.76 -6.02 38.50
CA GLU A 59 19.18 -4.90 39.32
C GLU A 59 20.51 -5.24 40.09
N PRO A 60 21.30 -4.21 40.44
CA PRO A 60 21.13 -2.76 40.22
C PRO A 60 21.58 -2.29 38.82
N LEU A 61 20.83 -1.35 38.21
CA LEU A 61 21.12 -0.79 36.89
C LEU A 61 21.99 0.52 36.99
N TYR A 62 22.88 0.60 37.99
CA TYR A 62 23.61 1.84 38.28
C TYR A 62 25.08 1.79 37.85
N ASP A 63 25.55 0.63 37.40
CA ASP A 63 26.93 0.46 36.96
C ASP A 63 27.15 1.11 35.60
N LEU A 64 28.25 1.86 35.49
CA LEU A 64 28.67 2.51 34.25
C LEU A 64 29.83 1.73 33.65
N VAL A 65 29.88 1.67 32.35
CA VAL A 65 31.02 1.11 31.59
C VAL A 65 31.58 2.19 30.68
N ASP A 66 32.94 2.28 30.60
CA ASP A 66 33.61 3.28 29.78
C ASP A 66 33.41 3.02 28.29
N GLU A 67 33.33 1.75 27.89
CA GLU A 67 33.12 1.34 26.50
C GLU A 67 32.12 0.17 26.40
N PRO A 68 31.31 0.10 25.32
CA PRO A 68 30.45 -1.04 25.11
C PRO A 68 31.27 -2.32 24.88
N LYS A 69 30.96 -3.37 25.62
CA LYS A 69 31.64 -4.68 25.51
C LYS A 69 31.10 -5.54 24.35
N VAL A 70 30.00 -5.14 23.75
CA VAL A 70 29.30 -5.90 22.70
C VAL A 70 29.27 -5.08 21.43
N HIS A 71 29.63 -5.70 20.31
CA HIS A 71 29.52 -5.11 18.98
C HIS A 71 28.36 -5.79 18.22
N PRO A 72 27.21 -5.12 18.08
CA PRO A 72 26.06 -5.72 17.41
C PRO A 72 26.38 -6.02 15.94
N LYS A 73 26.01 -7.22 15.50
CA LYS A 73 26.14 -7.64 14.10
C LYS A 73 24.81 -7.46 13.39
N ASN A 74 24.82 -6.68 12.32
CA ASN A 74 23.68 -6.52 11.43
C ASN A 74 23.67 -7.65 10.38
N ILE A 75 22.64 -8.47 10.40
CA ILE A 75 22.42 -9.53 9.42
C ILE A 75 21.22 -9.13 8.57
N ILE A 76 21.49 -8.56 7.40
CA ILE A 76 20.44 -8.13 6.46
C ILE A 76 20.21 -9.28 5.47
N PRO A 77 19.00 -9.85 5.41
CA PRO A 77 18.68 -10.87 4.41
C PRO A 77 18.67 -10.24 3.01
N LYS A 78 19.09 -11.01 2.02
CA LYS A 78 18.96 -10.63 0.62
C LYS A 78 17.47 -10.55 0.27
N GLU A 79 17.00 -9.39 -0.13
CA GLU A 79 15.62 -9.26 -0.65
C GLU A 79 15.56 -9.90 -2.04
N ASN A 80 14.59 -10.79 -2.24
CA ASN A 80 14.25 -11.26 -3.58
C ASN A 80 13.31 -10.23 -4.21
N GLU A 81 13.74 -9.60 -5.27
CA GLU A 81 12.83 -8.80 -6.10
C GLU A 81 11.85 -9.75 -6.81
N PHE A 82 10.57 -9.54 -6.55
CA PHE A 82 9.52 -10.26 -7.27
C PHE A 82 9.25 -9.53 -8.59
N VAL A 83 9.76 -10.10 -9.67
CA VAL A 83 9.50 -9.66 -11.04
C VAL A 83 8.44 -10.58 -11.65
N LEU A 84 7.47 -10.02 -12.38
CA LEU A 84 6.48 -10.83 -13.08
C LEU A 84 7.13 -11.57 -14.24
N SER A 85 6.69 -12.81 -14.48
CA SER A 85 7.09 -13.54 -15.68
C SER A 85 6.48 -12.88 -16.93
N GLU A 86 7.14 -13.01 -18.07
CA GLU A 86 6.64 -12.45 -19.34
C GLU A 86 5.23 -12.94 -19.67
N SER A 87 4.93 -14.22 -19.45
CA SER A 87 3.60 -14.78 -19.72
C SER A 87 2.53 -14.17 -18.81
N THR A 88 2.80 -14.06 -17.51
CA THR A 88 1.86 -13.44 -16.57
C THR A 88 1.63 -11.96 -16.87
N LEU A 89 2.67 -11.25 -17.26
CA LEU A 89 2.60 -9.85 -17.64
C LEU A 89 1.76 -9.67 -18.91
N ALA A 90 1.96 -10.54 -19.92
CA ALA A 90 1.19 -10.52 -21.17
C ALA A 90 -0.32 -10.72 -20.93
N ASP A 91 -0.71 -11.59 -20.00
CA ASP A 91 -2.10 -11.78 -19.62
C ASP A 91 -2.71 -10.49 -19.05
N PHE A 92 -2.01 -9.83 -18.11
CA PHE A 92 -2.46 -8.54 -17.55
C PHE A 92 -2.54 -7.43 -18.60
N ILE A 93 -1.58 -7.36 -19.52
CA ILE A 93 -1.59 -6.38 -20.62
C ILE A 93 -2.82 -6.62 -21.52
N SER A 94 -3.09 -7.85 -21.89
CA SER A 94 -4.24 -8.21 -22.72
C SER A 94 -5.56 -7.84 -22.06
N GLU A 95 -5.73 -8.17 -20.78
CA GLU A 95 -6.93 -7.79 -20.01
C GLU A 95 -7.07 -6.27 -19.88
N TRP A 96 -5.97 -5.56 -19.64
CA TRP A 96 -5.96 -4.10 -19.55
C TRP A 96 -6.36 -3.45 -20.87
N ASN A 97 -5.78 -3.87 -21.97
CA ASN A 97 -6.03 -3.27 -23.29
C ASN A 97 -7.47 -3.47 -23.76
N THR A 98 -8.11 -4.55 -23.34
CA THR A 98 -9.52 -4.85 -23.67
C THR A 98 -10.53 -4.17 -22.75
N ALA A 99 -10.11 -3.71 -21.57
CA ALA A 99 -11.02 -3.09 -20.60
C ALA A 99 -11.48 -1.69 -21.05
N PRO A 100 -12.79 -1.42 -21.18
CA PRO A 100 -13.29 -0.13 -21.67
C PRO A 100 -13.29 0.97 -20.62
N LYS A 101 -13.29 0.65 -19.32
CA LYS A 101 -13.36 1.61 -18.21
C LYS A 101 -12.30 1.24 -17.16
N LYS A 102 -11.19 1.94 -17.20
CA LYS A 102 -10.01 1.67 -16.38
C LYS A 102 -9.88 2.67 -15.25
N MET A 103 -9.74 2.17 -14.03
CA MET A 103 -9.55 3.00 -12.84
C MET A 103 -8.33 2.51 -12.07
N ILE A 104 -7.47 3.43 -11.71
CA ILE A 104 -6.40 3.21 -10.72
C ILE A 104 -6.79 3.94 -9.45
N LEU A 105 -6.84 3.24 -8.33
CA LEU A 105 -7.14 3.83 -7.02
C LEU A 105 -5.97 3.58 -6.08
N ILE A 106 -5.35 4.66 -5.64
CA ILE A 106 -4.11 4.62 -4.86
C ILE A 106 -4.40 4.91 -3.40
N GLY A 107 -4.04 3.97 -2.54
CA GLY A 107 -4.20 4.08 -1.10
C GLY A 107 -3.05 4.84 -0.42
N VAL A 108 -2.90 4.64 0.88
CA VAL A 108 -1.85 5.25 1.69
C VAL A 108 -0.47 4.82 1.21
N LEU A 109 0.41 5.79 0.97
CA LEU A 109 1.81 5.57 0.59
C LEU A 109 2.73 6.46 1.44
N ALA A 110 3.98 6.04 1.61
CA ALA A 110 5.01 6.93 2.13
C ALA A 110 5.38 7.99 1.07
N PRO A 111 5.72 9.21 1.47
CA PRO A 111 6.23 10.21 0.54
C PRO A 111 7.43 9.68 -0.25
N GLY A 112 7.46 9.93 -1.55
CA GLY A 112 8.56 9.51 -2.44
C GLY A 112 8.68 8.00 -2.68
N SER A 113 7.66 7.20 -2.32
CA SER A 113 7.69 5.74 -2.52
C SER A 113 7.43 5.30 -3.96
N ILE A 114 6.89 6.17 -4.79
CA ILE A 114 6.73 5.95 -6.24
C ILE A 114 7.69 6.89 -6.97
N GLU A 115 8.42 6.36 -7.94
CA GLU A 115 9.34 7.13 -8.75
C GLU A 115 8.60 8.15 -9.62
N GLU A 116 9.17 9.36 -9.75
CA GLU A 116 8.56 10.51 -10.44
C GLU A 116 8.19 10.19 -11.90
N GLN A 117 9.01 9.40 -12.58
CA GLN A 117 8.71 8.97 -13.96
C GLN A 117 7.39 8.22 -14.05
N TRP A 118 7.09 7.32 -13.10
CA TRP A 118 5.84 6.54 -13.12
C TRP A 118 4.63 7.39 -12.75
N ILE A 119 4.80 8.40 -11.89
CA ILE A 119 3.75 9.36 -11.58
C ILE A 119 3.35 10.12 -12.86
N ASN A 120 4.34 10.57 -13.62
CA ASN A 120 4.12 11.29 -14.87
C ASN A 120 3.48 10.40 -15.94
N GLU A 121 3.95 9.16 -16.11
CA GLU A 121 3.35 8.21 -17.07
C GLU A 121 1.91 7.87 -16.71
N LEU A 122 1.60 7.63 -15.43
CA LEU A 122 0.24 7.42 -14.96
C LEU A 122 -0.68 8.61 -15.26
N GLY A 123 -0.20 9.84 -15.12
CA GLY A 123 -0.94 11.07 -15.45
C GLY A 123 -1.26 11.18 -16.94
N GLN A 124 -0.37 10.72 -17.79
CA GLN A 124 -0.49 10.78 -19.25
C GLN A 124 -1.43 9.72 -19.84
N LEU A 125 -1.89 8.73 -19.07
CA LEU A 125 -2.83 7.73 -19.57
C LEU A 125 -4.12 8.39 -20.07
N SER A 126 -4.43 8.25 -21.36
CA SER A 126 -5.54 8.97 -22.01
C SER A 126 -6.93 8.36 -21.72
N ASP A 127 -7.00 7.09 -21.36
CA ASP A 127 -8.24 6.31 -21.18
C ASP A 127 -8.45 5.81 -19.74
N THR A 128 -7.57 6.17 -18.83
CA THR A 128 -7.55 5.70 -17.45
C THR A 128 -7.71 6.85 -16.49
N ILE A 129 -8.51 6.68 -15.45
CA ILE A 129 -8.58 7.64 -14.34
C ILE A 129 -7.70 7.18 -13.18
N VAL A 130 -7.00 8.12 -12.57
CA VAL A 130 -6.14 7.88 -11.41
C VAL A 130 -6.71 8.65 -10.22
N LEU A 131 -7.32 7.92 -9.29
CA LEU A 131 -7.88 8.47 -8.06
C LEU A 131 -6.84 8.42 -6.95
N THR A 132 -6.62 9.55 -6.28
CA THR A 132 -5.70 9.68 -5.16
C THR A 132 -6.38 10.30 -3.95
N GLU A 133 -5.90 9.97 -2.77
CA GLU A 133 -6.26 10.62 -1.51
C GLU A 133 -5.08 11.48 -1.02
N THR A 134 -5.29 12.37 -0.07
CA THR A 134 -4.19 13.14 0.54
C THR A 134 -3.10 12.22 1.09
N THR A 135 -3.51 11.09 1.66
CA THR A 135 -2.61 10.08 2.24
C THR A 135 -1.88 9.22 1.20
N SER A 136 -2.24 9.33 -0.09
CA SER A 136 -1.49 8.67 -1.17
C SER A 136 -0.13 9.31 -1.41
N ASN A 137 0.07 10.56 -0.97
CA ASN A 137 1.30 11.35 -1.15
C ASN A 137 1.80 11.40 -2.60
N LEU A 138 0.86 11.37 -3.56
CA LEU A 138 1.12 11.49 -5.00
C LEU A 138 0.36 12.68 -5.56
N HIS A 139 1.04 13.49 -6.36
CA HIS A 139 0.49 14.69 -6.97
C HIS A 139 0.79 14.73 -8.46
N HIS A 140 -0.24 14.88 -9.27
CA HIS A 140 -0.14 15.16 -10.71
C HIS A 140 -1.37 15.95 -11.15
N PRO A 141 -1.27 16.92 -12.10
CA PRO A 141 -2.41 17.73 -12.55
C PRO A 141 -3.59 16.90 -13.08
N ASP A 142 -3.29 15.80 -13.75
CA ASP A 142 -4.29 14.93 -14.38
C ASP A 142 -4.85 13.85 -13.44
N PHE A 143 -4.37 13.77 -12.21
CA PHE A 143 -4.99 12.91 -11.20
C PHE A 143 -6.30 13.48 -10.69
N PHE A 144 -7.10 12.63 -10.11
CA PHE A 144 -8.40 12.95 -9.52
C PHE A 144 -8.31 12.88 -7.99
N PRO A 145 -7.80 13.94 -7.33
CA PRO A 145 -7.85 14.05 -5.89
C PRO A 145 -9.28 14.40 -5.41
N ARG A 146 -9.51 14.39 -4.08
CA ARG A 146 -10.80 14.74 -3.49
C ARG A 146 -11.95 13.84 -3.93
N ILE A 147 -11.73 12.55 -3.90
CA ILE A 147 -12.67 11.50 -4.37
C ILE A 147 -14.09 11.75 -3.87
N ASP A 148 -14.26 12.03 -2.58
CA ASP A 148 -15.58 12.23 -1.97
C ASP A 148 -16.33 13.41 -2.59
N GLN A 149 -15.65 14.50 -2.93
CA GLN A 149 -16.25 15.65 -3.59
C GLN A 149 -16.77 15.28 -5.00
N LEU A 150 -16.03 14.45 -5.71
CA LEU A 150 -16.42 14.02 -7.06
C LEU A 150 -17.70 13.18 -7.04
N ILE A 151 -17.77 12.18 -6.15
CA ILE A 151 -18.80 11.12 -6.21
C ILE A 151 -20.01 11.35 -5.30
N THR A 152 -19.95 12.31 -4.34
CA THR A 152 -21.00 12.52 -3.33
C THR A 152 -22.37 12.76 -3.95
N ALA A 153 -22.44 13.52 -5.02
CA ALA A 153 -23.71 13.90 -5.64
C ALA A 153 -24.05 13.06 -6.88
N PHE A 154 -23.39 11.91 -7.08
CA PHE A 154 -23.78 11.01 -8.16
C PHE A 154 -25.16 10.43 -7.92
N SER A 155 -26.03 10.49 -8.96
CA SER A 155 -27.25 9.69 -9.03
C SER A 155 -26.91 8.20 -9.09
N GLU A 156 -27.89 7.32 -8.91
CA GLU A 156 -27.68 5.88 -9.05
C GLU A 156 -27.27 5.50 -10.48
N GLU A 157 -27.79 6.19 -11.49
CA GLU A 157 -27.43 6.00 -12.90
C GLU A 157 -25.98 6.44 -13.17
N GLU A 158 -25.56 7.59 -12.62
CA GLU A 158 -24.16 8.04 -12.71
C GLU A 158 -23.20 7.08 -12.01
N LYS A 159 -23.54 6.55 -10.84
CA LYS A 159 -22.74 5.56 -10.14
C LYS A 159 -22.53 4.30 -10.98
N GLN A 160 -23.57 3.82 -11.63
CA GLN A 160 -23.50 2.69 -12.54
C GLN A 160 -22.73 3.02 -13.82
N HIS A 161 -22.94 4.23 -14.37
CA HIS A 161 -22.22 4.69 -15.54
C HIS A 161 -20.71 4.79 -15.31
N PHE A 162 -20.29 5.30 -14.15
CA PHE A 162 -18.89 5.47 -13.77
C PHE A 162 -18.25 4.24 -13.08
N GLN A 163 -18.99 3.14 -12.97
CA GLN A 163 -18.43 1.86 -12.52
C GLN A 163 -17.26 1.44 -13.42
N PRO A 164 -16.06 1.16 -12.86
CA PRO A 164 -14.95 0.67 -13.67
C PRO A 164 -15.19 -0.78 -14.11
N THR A 165 -14.70 -1.13 -15.30
CA THR A 165 -14.61 -2.53 -15.73
C THR A 165 -13.39 -3.18 -15.08
N LEU A 166 -12.26 -2.45 -15.06
CA LEU A 166 -11.02 -2.88 -14.43
C LEU A 166 -10.57 -1.84 -13.39
N LEU A 167 -10.34 -2.33 -12.19
CA LEU A 167 -9.78 -1.57 -11.07
C LEU A 167 -8.39 -2.10 -10.74
N LEU A 168 -7.39 -1.25 -10.86
CA LEU A 168 -6.05 -1.48 -10.34
C LEU A 168 -5.88 -0.72 -9.02
N THR A 169 -5.42 -1.39 -7.99
CA THR A 169 -5.13 -0.75 -6.69
C THR A 169 -3.71 -1.04 -6.24
N PHE A 170 -3.10 -0.08 -5.58
CA PHE A 170 -1.86 -0.26 -4.82
C PHE A 170 -1.77 0.74 -3.67
N GLY A 171 -0.77 0.53 -2.80
CA GLY A 171 -0.67 1.26 -1.55
C GLY A 171 -1.54 0.64 -0.45
N GLY A 172 -1.54 1.29 0.71
CA GLY A 172 -2.23 0.82 1.90
C GLY A 172 -3.74 1.06 1.89
N MET A 173 -4.28 1.30 3.07
CA MET A 173 -5.72 1.49 3.26
C MET A 173 -6.28 2.67 2.45
N ILE A 174 -7.43 2.47 1.81
CA ILE A 174 -8.25 3.55 1.27
C ILE A 174 -9.05 4.18 2.42
N VAL A 175 -8.97 5.50 2.58
CA VAL A 175 -9.65 6.23 3.67
C VAL A 175 -11.11 6.50 3.33
N SER A 176 -11.40 6.95 2.11
CA SER A 176 -12.74 7.31 1.66
C SER A 176 -13.77 6.18 1.85
N LYS A 177 -14.73 6.42 2.73
CA LYS A 177 -15.87 5.51 2.92
C LYS A 177 -16.80 5.50 1.70
N ARG A 178 -16.88 6.63 0.98
CA ARG A 178 -17.78 6.79 -0.18
C ARG A 178 -17.32 5.98 -1.38
N ILE A 179 -16.03 6.02 -1.72
CA ILE A 179 -15.51 5.19 -2.82
C ILE A 179 -15.60 3.70 -2.48
N LYS A 180 -15.37 3.33 -1.21
CA LYS A 180 -15.58 1.93 -0.77
C LYS A 180 -17.02 1.49 -0.94
N ALA A 181 -17.99 2.32 -0.56
CA ALA A 181 -19.40 2.02 -0.72
C ALA A 181 -19.80 1.93 -2.22
N LEU A 182 -19.28 2.85 -3.05
CA LEU A 182 -19.50 2.84 -4.49
C LEU A 182 -19.00 1.54 -5.14
N LEU A 183 -17.73 1.20 -4.91
CA LEU A 183 -17.10 0.01 -5.52
C LEU A 183 -17.62 -1.32 -4.95
N ARG A 184 -18.19 -1.33 -3.74
CA ARG A 184 -18.89 -2.51 -3.19
C ARG A 184 -20.28 -2.69 -3.79
N LYS A 185 -20.99 -1.61 -4.04
CA LYS A 185 -22.33 -1.64 -4.65
C LYS A 185 -22.26 -1.90 -6.17
N TYR A 186 -21.25 -1.34 -6.82
CA TYR A 186 -20.95 -1.46 -8.23
C TYR A 186 -19.54 -2.00 -8.43
N PRO A 187 -19.31 -3.31 -8.16
CA PRO A 187 -17.98 -3.90 -8.19
C PRO A 187 -17.43 -3.95 -9.62
N PRO A 188 -16.13 -3.74 -9.81
CA PRO A 188 -15.48 -3.94 -11.09
C PRO A 188 -15.54 -5.43 -11.49
N GLN A 189 -15.48 -5.70 -12.80
CA GLN A 189 -15.38 -7.07 -13.30
C GLN A 189 -14.01 -7.68 -12.98
N GLN A 190 -12.96 -6.87 -13.06
CA GLN A 190 -11.59 -7.21 -12.70
C GLN A 190 -11.08 -6.25 -11.63
N HIS A 191 -10.54 -6.79 -10.55
CA HIS A 191 -9.83 -6.01 -9.53
C HIS A 191 -8.48 -6.65 -9.28
N TRP A 192 -7.42 -5.87 -9.51
CA TRP A 192 -6.03 -6.25 -9.27
C TRP A 192 -5.48 -5.41 -8.13
N HIS A 193 -4.71 -6.04 -7.25
CA HIS A 193 -3.99 -5.32 -6.20
C HIS A 193 -2.50 -5.62 -6.29
N VAL A 194 -1.69 -4.57 -6.38
CA VAL A 194 -0.23 -4.67 -6.41
C VAL A 194 0.32 -4.39 -5.01
N ASP A 195 0.85 -5.43 -4.41
CA ASP A 195 1.54 -5.35 -3.10
C ASP A 195 2.45 -6.58 -2.95
N PRO A 196 3.70 -6.45 -2.48
CA PRO A 196 4.61 -7.58 -2.35
C PRO A 196 4.19 -8.60 -1.29
N PHE A 197 3.34 -8.22 -0.32
CA PHE A 197 3.08 -9.04 0.86
C PHE A 197 1.64 -9.52 0.97
N GLN A 198 0.65 -8.64 0.78
CA GLN A 198 -0.75 -8.97 1.04
C GLN A 198 -1.71 -8.20 0.13
N ALA A 199 -2.82 -8.84 -0.18
CA ALA A 199 -3.94 -8.17 -0.82
C ALA A 199 -5.20 -8.39 0.03
N ARG A 200 -5.86 -7.29 0.40
CA ARG A 200 -7.12 -7.34 1.14
C ARG A 200 -8.26 -7.05 0.18
N ASP A 201 -9.23 -7.94 0.13
CA ASP A 201 -10.41 -7.74 -0.72
C ASP A 201 -11.37 -6.70 -0.09
N THR A 202 -10.96 -5.43 -0.14
CA THR A 202 -11.71 -4.31 0.42
C THR A 202 -13.04 -4.07 -0.29
N PHE A 203 -13.14 -4.44 -1.57
CA PHE A 203 -14.30 -4.15 -2.43
C PHE A 203 -15.12 -5.40 -2.78
N PHE A 204 -14.76 -6.57 -2.25
CA PHE A 204 -15.40 -7.87 -2.53
C PHE A 204 -15.35 -8.27 -4.01
N SER A 205 -14.29 -7.89 -4.69
CA SER A 205 -14.10 -8.10 -6.13
C SER A 205 -12.67 -8.44 -6.52
N LEU A 206 -11.78 -8.68 -5.55
CA LEU A 206 -10.37 -8.98 -5.82
C LEU A 206 -10.24 -10.26 -6.64
N LYS A 207 -9.59 -10.15 -7.82
CA LYS A 207 -9.28 -11.29 -8.70
C LYS A 207 -7.81 -11.67 -8.63
N HIS A 208 -6.91 -10.66 -8.63
CA HIS A 208 -5.49 -10.90 -8.69
C HIS A 208 -4.72 -10.12 -7.61
N HIS A 209 -3.88 -10.85 -6.86
CA HIS A 209 -2.84 -10.27 -6.03
C HIS A 209 -1.52 -10.34 -6.80
N ILE A 210 -1.05 -9.19 -7.28
CA ILE A 210 0.21 -9.06 -8.02
C ILE A 210 1.33 -8.82 -7.01
N LYS A 211 2.13 -9.87 -6.76
CA LYS A 211 3.14 -9.89 -5.69
C LYS A 211 4.46 -9.24 -6.14
N CYS A 212 4.47 -7.93 -6.30
CA CYS A 212 5.67 -7.13 -6.54
C CYS A 212 5.49 -5.73 -5.95
N THR A 213 6.55 -4.92 -5.96
CA THR A 213 6.41 -3.51 -5.58
C THR A 213 5.66 -2.74 -6.66
N PRO A 214 4.96 -1.65 -6.32
CA PRO A 214 4.34 -0.80 -7.33
C PRO A 214 5.33 -0.29 -8.39
N ASN A 215 6.54 0.13 -8.00
CA ASN A 215 7.55 0.58 -8.98
C ASN A 215 7.94 -0.54 -9.95
N THR A 216 8.19 -1.74 -9.46
CA THR A 216 8.51 -2.91 -10.31
C THR A 216 7.37 -3.25 -11.27
N PHE A 217 6.12 -3.20 -10.78
CA PHE A 217 4.94 -3.42 -11.61
C PHE A 217 4.83 -2.35 -12.71
N LEU A 218 4.87 -1.08 -12.33
CA LEU A 218 4.73 0.03 -13.27
C LEU A 218 5.84 0.03 -14.33
N GLN A 219 7.08 -0.27 -13.92
CA GLN A 219 8.22 -0.41 -14.84
C GLN A 219 8.01 -1.49 -15.90
N GLN A 220 7.44 -2.64 -15.53
CA GLN A 220 7.20 -3.71 -16.49
C GLN A 220 5.94 -3.48 -17.33
N PHE A 221 4.91 -2.88 -16.74
CA PHE A 221 3.56 -2.82 -17.27
C PHE A 221 3.31 -1.61 -18.17
N LEU A 222 3.64 -0.38 -17.70
CA LEU A 222 3.30 0.86 -18.40
C LEU A 222 3.88 0.95 -19.83
N PRO A 223 5.13 0.53 -20.10
CA PRO A 223 5.68 0.61 -21.46
C PRO A 223 5.01 -0.31 -22.48
N GLN A 224 4.20 -1.27 -22.05
CA GLN A 224 3.63 -2.32 -22.90
C GLN A 224 2.12 -2.21 -23.11
N ILE A 225 1.44 -1.33 -22.37
CA ILE A 225 -0.01 -1.13 -22.51
C ILE A 225 -0.34 -0.20 -23.68
N GLU A 226 -1.47 -0.47 -24.32
CA GLU A 226 -2.05 0.38 -25.34
C GLU A 226 -3.00 1.40 -24.72
N GLN A 227 -3.05 2.60 -25.29
CA GLN A 227 -3.94 3.67 -24.87
C GLN A 227 -5.06 3.89 -25.87
N ASN A 228 -6.30 3.93 -25.40
CA ASN A 228 -7.45 4.26 -26.23
C ASN A 228 -7.77 5.76 -26.12
N HIS A 229 -7.25 6.56 -27.06
CA HIS A 229 -7.45 8.02 -27.11
C HIS A 229 -8.90 8.44 -27.38
N THR A 230 -9.80 7.52 -27.75
CA THR A 230 -11.22 7.79 -28.00
C THR A 230 -12.12 7.43 -26.81
N SER A 231 -11.54 7.05 -25.69
CA SER A 231 -12.29 6.64 -24.49
C SER A 231 -13.15 7.80 -23.93
N SER A 232 -14.45 7.59 -23.85
CA SER A 232 -15.38 8.52 -23.20
C SER A 232 -15.33 8.45 -21.67
N TYR A 233 -14.70 7.44 -21.11
CA TYR A 233 -14.66 7.23 -19.66
C TYR A 233 -13.88 8.32 -18.93
N LYS A 234 -12.64 8.60 -19.35
CA LYS A 234 -11.82 9.67 -18.75
C LYS A 234 -12.43 11.04 -19.00
N SER A 235 -12.96 11.31 -20.22
CA SER A 235 -13.61 12.60 -20.52
C SER A 235 -14.86 12.85 -19.68
N GLY A 236 -15.65 11.81 -19.40
CA GLY A 236 -16.77 11.90 -18.46
C GLY A 236 -16.36 12.29 -17.05
N TRP A 237 -15.29 11.68 -16.52
CA TRP A 237 -14.76 12.04 -15.21
C TRP A 237 -14.15 13.45 -15.18
N LEU A 238 -13.53 13.90 -16.26
CA LEU A 238 -13.02 15.28 -16.37
C LEU A 238 -14.18 16.28 -16.33
N SER A 239 -15.26 16.05 -17.04
CA SER A 239 -16.48 16.90 -17.00
C SER A 239 -17.05 16.98 -15.58
N VAL A 240 -17.09 15.87 -14.85
CA VAL A 240 -17.49 15.87 -13.42
C VAL A 240 -16.53 16.72 -12.58
N LYS A 241 -15.22 16.54 -12.75
CA LYS A 241 -14.20 17.30 -12.02
C LYS A 241 -14.36 18.81 -12.24
N GLU A 242 -14.49 19.23 -13.48
CA GLU A 242 -14.69 20.65 -13.86
C GLU A 242 -15.97 21.21 -13.26
N TYR A 243 -17.08 20.53 -13.41
CA TYR A 243 -18.37 20.93 -12.84
C TYR A 243 -18.30 21.10 -11.32
N ARG A 244 -17.67 20.16 -10.60
CA ARG A 244 -17.52 20.24 -9.14
C ARG A 244 -16.62 21.40 -8.72
N LEU A 245 -15.54 21.65 -9.43
CA LEU A 245 -14.65 22.80 -9.17
C LEU A 245 -15.36 24.13 -9.38
N GLN A 246 -16.18 24.22 -10.43
CA GLN A 246 -17.00 25.42 -10.68
C GLN A 246 -17.99 25.65 -9.54
N LYS A 247 -18.73 24.62 -9.12
CA LYS A 247 -19.69 24.71 -8.00
C LYS A 247 -19.06 25.08 -6.68
N GLN A 248 -17.83 24.61 -6.43
CA GLN A 248 -17.08 25.02 -5.25
C GLN A 248 -16.78 26.52 -5.28
N LYS A 249 -16.29 27.04 -6.42
CA LYS A 249 -16.02 28.50 -6.56
C LYS A 249 -17.28 29.35 -6.39
N GLU A 250 -18.42 28.92 -6.92
CA GLU A 250 -19.70 29.60 -6.75
C GLU A 250 -20.16 29.62 -5.27
N PHE A 251 -19.81 28.61 -4.48
CA PHE A 251 -20.15 28.53 -3.06
C PHE A 251 -19.22 29.37 -2.17
N GLU A 252 -17.95 29.52 -2.58
CA GLU A 252 -16.94 30.30 -1.85
C GLU A 252 -17.02 31.82 -2.15
N ALA A 253 -17.77 32.24 -3.19
CA ALA A 253 -17.97 33.63 -3.61
C ALA A 253 -19.17 34.28 -2.90
#